data_a9f13eba32254041f90933cbde728b25
#
_entry.id   a9f13eba32254041f90933cbde728b25
#
_cell.length_a   1.000
_cell.length_b   1.000
_cell.length_c   1.000
_cell.angle_alpha   90.00
_cell.angle_beta   90.00
_cell.angle_gamma   90.00
#
_symmetry.space_group_name_H-M   'P 1'
#
loop_
_entity.id
_entity.type
_entity.pdbx_description
1 polymer ?
#
loop_
_entity_poly.entity_id
_entity_poly.type
_entity_poly.pdbx_seq_one_letter_code
_entity_poly.pdbx_strand_id
1 'polypeptide(L)'
;GANGLPFFRGMSGQAKGTVFYVQQDAATGGAVGKLSVHLSRGAYALPEPFLGVPRIDFDRGEIQAQLKDAAVLLTKFEIYGAQVNCFLTGSIRLADRVEESLLNLKGSMELAGGRKIKMNVTVGGTLARPSFRYL
;
A
#
# COMPACT_ATOMS: atom_id res chain seq x y z
N GLY A 1 15.29 -7.56 0.17
CA GLY A 1 13.94 -8.07 0.16
C GLY A 1 12.94 -7.17 0.84
N ALA A 2 11.69 -7.55 0.75
CA ALA A 2 10.59 -6.79 1.31
C ALA A 2 10.61 -6.71 2.85
N ASN A 3 11.40 -7.55 3.48
CA ASN A 3 11.42 -7.69 4.94
C ASN A 3 11.98 -6.47 5.68
N GLY A 4 12.69 -5.57 4.99
CA GLY A 4 13.23 -4.36 5.59
C GLY A 4 12.25 -3.21 5.74
N LEU A 5 11.06 -3.29 5.14
CA LEU A 5 10.08 -2.21 5.15
C LEU A 5 8.92 -2.54 6.09
N PRO A 6 8.57 -1.62 7.02
CA PRO A 6 7.47 -1.87 7.96
C PRO A 6 6.15 -2.26 7.31
N PHE A 7 5.84 -1.68 6.16
CA PHE A 7 4.62 -1.97 5.41
C PHE A 7 4.51 -3.45 5.02
N PHE A 8 5.64 -4.10 4.76
CA PHE A 8 5.65 -5.49 4.30
C PHE A 8 5.79 -6.52 5.41
N ARG A 9 5.88 -6.10 6.68
CA ARG A 9 6.06 -7.04 7.80
C ARG A 9 4.96 -8.07 7.92
N GLY A 10 3.73 -7.68 7.63
CA GLY A 10 2.60 -8.59 7.69
C GLY A 10 2.34 -9.36 6.40
N MET A 11 3.15 -9.13 5.37
CA MET A 11 2.90 -9.68 4.05
C MET A 11 3.56 -11.04 3.89
N SER A 12 2.79 -12.00 3.41
CA SER A 12 3.28 -13.31 2.98
C SER A 12 2.91 -13.53 1.52
N GLY A 13 3.61 -14.46 0.85
CA GLY A 13 3.41 -14.75 -0.55
C GLY A 13 4.55 -14.23 -1.41
N GLN A 14 4.33 -14.16 -2.71
CA GLN A 14 5.35 -13.75 -3.66
C GLN A 14 5.12 -12.33 -4.14
N ALA A 15 6.12 -11.49 -3.96
CA ALA A 15 6.15 -10.15 -4.54
C ALA A 15 7.25 -10.13 -5.61
N LYS A 16 6.86 -9.81 -6.85
CA LYS A 16 7.83 -9.57 -7.92
C LYS A 16 7.88 -8.07 -8.15
N GLY A 17 8.93 -7.46 -7.60
CA GLY A 17 9.23 -6.06 -7.88
C GLY A 17 9.95 -5.95 -9.19
N THR A 18 9.43 -5.13 -10.07
CA THR A 18 10.10 -4.79 -11.30
C THR A 18 10.29 -3.30 -11.37
N VAL A 19 11.48 -2.93 -11.72
CA VAL A 19 11.88 -1.55 -12.00
C VAL A 19 11.73 -0.63 -10.79
N PHE A 20 12.76 -0.64 -10.02
CA PHE A 20 13.03 0.47 -9.15
C PHE A 20 13.97 1.43 -9.90
N TYR A 21 13.47 2.61 -10.21
CA TYR A 21 14.22 3.62 -10.91
C TYR A 21 14.29 4.86 -10.02
N VAL A 22 15.47 5.21 -9.60
CA VAL A 22 15.71 6.42 -8.82
C VAL A 22 16.71 7.30 -9.57
N GLN A 23 16.32 8.53 -9.79
CA GLN A 23 17.16 9.52 -10.45
C GLN A 23 17.12 10.81 -9.66
N GLN A 24 18.26 11.48 -9.56
CA GLN A 24 18.30 12.79 -8.96
C GLN A 24 17.77 13.83 -9.95
N ASP A 25 16.86 14.68 -9.47
CA ASP A 25 16.31 15.75 -10.28
C ASP A 25 17.36 16.86 -10.43
N ALA A 26 17.78 17.14 -11.66
CA ALA A 26 18.77 18.15 -11.94
C ALA A 26 18.30 19.57 -11.57
N ALA A 27 16.99 19.84 -11.59
CA ALA A 27 16.44 21.15 -11.29
C ALA A 27 16.37 21.44 -9.80
N THR A 28 16.03 20.44 -8.98
CA THR A 28 15.79 20.60 -7.55
C THR A 28 16.84 19.91 -6.68
N GLY A 29 17.63 19.02 -7.26
CA GLY A 29 18.56 18.18 -6.52
C GLY A 29 17.89 17.05 -5.74
N GLY A 30 16.55 16.96 -5.79
CA GLY A 30 15.80 15.92 -5.09
C GLY A 30 15.83 14.59 -5.82
N ALA A 31 15.51 13.51 -5.09
CA ALA A 31 15.41 12.18 -5.67
C ALA A 31 14.06 12.00 -6.36
N VAL A 32 14.09 11.43 -7.57
CA VAL A 32 12.90 11.07 -8.34
C VAL A 32 12.99 9.59 -8.66
N GLY A 33 11.90 8.88 -8.48
CA GLY A 33 11.88 7.46 -8.78
C GLY A 33 10.50 6.96 -9.14
N LYS A 34 10.47 5.75 -9.68
CA LYS A 34 9.24 5.03 -9.98
C LYS A 34 9.38 3.61 -9.47
N LEU A 35 8.27 3.09 -8.92
CA LEU A 35 8.18 1.74 -8.41
C LEU A 35 6.98 1.06 -9.04
N SER A 36 7.19 -0.16 -9.51
CA SER A 36 6.11 -1.04 -9.94
C SER A 36 6.31 -2.40 -9.30
N VAL A 37 5.29 -2.89 -8.61
CA VAL A 37 5.33 -4.18 -7.92
C VAL A 37 4.12 -5.00 -8.33
N HIS A 38 4.36 -6.25 -8.68
CA HIS A 38 3.32 -7.24 -8.90
C HIS A 38 3.34 -8.24 -7.77
N LEU A 39 2.19 -8.44 -7.14
CA LEU A 39 2.02 -9.41 -6.08
C LEU A 39 1.24 -10.59 -6.62
N SER A 40 1.70 -11.79 -6.29
CA SER A 40 0.95 -13.01 -6.56
C SER A 40 0.65 -13.69 -5.24
N ARG A 41 -0.41 -14.42 -5.22
CA ARG A 41 -0.98 -15.21 -4.12
C ARG A 41 -0.28 -15.07 -2.77
N GLY A 42 -0.92 -14.39 -1.84
CA GLY A 42 -0.36 -14.17 -0.51
C GLY A 42 -1.39 -13.66 0.46
N ALA A 43 -0.90 -13.13 1.58
CA ALA A 43 -1.75 -12.55 2.61
C ALA A 43 -1.06 -11.36 3.26
N TYR A 44 -1.85 -10.43 3.75
CA TYR A 44 -1.38 -9.29 4.53
C TYR A 44 -2.09 -9.29 5.88
N ALA A 45 -1.33 -9.47 6.95
CA ALA A 45 -1.87 -9.39 8.30
C ALA A 45 -2.05 -7.93 8.71
N LEU A 46 -3.27 -7.58 9.07
CA LEU A 46 -3.56 -6.22 9.50
C LEU A 46 -3.05 -5.99 10.93
N PRO A 47 -2.44 -4.82 11.22
CA PRO A 47 -2.01 -4.49 12.58
C PRO A 47 -3.18 -4.52 13.56
N GLU A 48 -4.35 -4.10 13.10
CA GLU A 48 -5.60 -4.19 13.84
C GLU A 48 -6.66 -4.78 12.91
N PRO A 49 -7.52 -5.68 13.42
CA PRO A 49 -8.60 -6.23 12.60
C PRO A 49 -9.50 -5.12 12.05
N PHE A 50 -9.81 -5.19 10.76
CA PHE A 50 -10.69 -4.24 10.11
C PHE A 50 -12.02 -4.94 9.79
N LEU A 51 -13.10 -4.47 10.37
CA LEU A 51 -14.43 -5.07 10.23
C LEU A 51 -14.44 -6.56 10.56
N GLY A 52 -13.66 -6.94 11.59
CA GLY A 52 -13.55 -8.35 11.99
C GLY A 52 -12.62 -9.19 11.12
N VAL A 53 -11.96 -8.57 10.13
CA VAL A 53 -11.02 -9.28 9.25
C VAL A 53 -9.61 -9.05 9.76
N PRO A 54 -8.92 -10.09 10.28
CA PRO A 54 -7.57 -9.93 10.83
C PRO A 54 -6.48 -9.90 9.77
N ARG A 55 -6.77 -10.40 8.58
CA ARG A 55 -5.81 -10.39 7.48
C ARG A 55 -6.55 -10.37 6.14
N ILE A 56 -5.86 -9.91 5.12
CA ILE A 56 -6.36 -9.89 3.76
C ILE A 56 -5.60 -10.94 2.96
N ASP A 57 -6.32 -11.97 2.49
CA ASP A 57 -5.80 -12.94 1.55
C ASP A 57 -6.01 -12.42 0.13
N PHE A 58 -5.00 -12.52 -0.71
CA PHE A 58 -5.10 -12.02 -2.07
C PHE A 58 -4.54 -13.01 -3.09
N ASP A 59 -5.12 -12.99 -4.28
CA ASP A 59 -4.67 -13.81 -5.41
C ASP A 59 -3.64 -13.05 -6.25
N ARG A 60 -3.82 -11.76 -6.37
CA ARG A 60 -2.93 -10.90 -7.13
C ARG A 60 -3.02 -9.47 -6.61
N GLY A 61 -2.00 -8.70 -6.92
CA GLY A 61 -1.99 -7.28 -6.63
C GLY A 61 -1.06 -6.54 -7.54
N GLU A 62 -1.27 -5.25 -7.65
CA GLU A 62 -0.42 -4.37 -8.42
C GLU A 62 -0.27 -3.04 -7.68
N ILE A 63 0.98 -2.60 -7.55
CA ILE A 63 1.31 -1.35 -6.87
C ILE A 63 2.18 -0.54 -7.82
N GLN A 64 1.78 0.71 -8.07
CA GLN A 64 2.58 1.66 -8.81
C GLN A 64 2.71 2.94 -8.00
N ALA A 65 3.93 3.43 -7.90
CA ALA A 65 4.22 4.62 -7.11
C ALA A 65 5.31 5.45 -7.77
N GLN A 66 5.31 6.73 -7.46
CA GLN A 66 6.33 7.68 -7.89
C GLN A 66 6.93 8.34 -6.67
N LEU A 67 8.25 8.45 -6.65
CA LEU A 67 8.97 9.16 -5.59
C LEU A 67 9.42 10.52 -6.14
N LYS A 68 9.10 11.58 -5.39
CA LYS A 68 9.56 12.93 -5.69
C LYS A 68 9.59 13.77 -4.41
N ASP A 69 10.69 14.42 -4.14
CA ASP A 69 10.83 15.38 -3.04
C ASP A 69 10.36 14.82 -1.68
N ALA A 70 10.89 13.66 -1.31
CA ALA A 70 10.57 12.98 -0.06
C ALA A 70 9.08 12.61 0.08
N ALA A 71 8.36 12.55 -1.02
CA ALA A 71 6.99 12.08 -1.04
C ALA A 71 6.84 10.92 -2.02
N VAL A 72 6.05 9.93 -1.64
CA VAL A 72 5.67 8.85 -2.52
C VAL A 72 4.23 9.08 -2.94
N LEU A 73 4.02 9.21 -4.25
CA LEU A 73 2.68 9.28 -4.81
C LEU A 73 2.27 7.88 -5.23
N LEU A 74 1.30 7.33 -4.53
CA LEU A 74 0.74 6.03 -4.84
C LEU A 74 -0.30 6.21 -5.93
N THR A 75 0.07 5.88 -7.17
CA THR A 75 -0.80 6.07 -8.32
C THR A 75 -1.71 4.89 -8.57
N LYS A 76 -1.30 3.71 -8.11
CA LYS A 76 -2.10 2.50 -8.24
C LYS A 76 -1.79 1.56 -7.10
N PHE A 77 -2.81 1.13 -6.41
CA PHE A 77 -2.71 0.08 -5.41
C PHE A 77 -3.99 -0.75 -5.55
N GLU A 78 -3.85 -1.94 -6.09
CA GLU A 78 -4.97 -2.84 -6.34
C GLU A 78 -4.62 -4.20 -5.78
N ILE A 79 -5.45 -4.68 -4.89
CA ILE A 79 -5.34 -6.02 -4.31
C ILE A 79 -6.64 -6.74 -4.60
N TYR A 80 -6.51 -7.92 -5.19
CA TYR A 80 -7.65 -8.76 -5.56
C TYR A 80 -7.59 -10.09 -4.83
N GLY A 81 -8.64 -10.38 -4.10
CA GLY A 81 -8.78 -11.63 -3.37
C GLY A 81 -10.19 -12.19 -3.47
N ALA A 82 -10.37 -13.41 -2.98
CA ALA A 82 -11.68 -14.05 -3.00
C ALA A 82 -12.69 -13.36 -2.07
N GLN A 83 -12.20 -12.80 -0.97
CA GLN A 83 -13.03 -12.19 0.05
C GLN A 83 -13.02 -10.68 0.03
N VAL A 84 -11.89 -10.09 -0.37
CA VAL A 84 -11.68 -8.64 -0.31
C VAL A 84 -10.92 -8.18 -1.53
N ASN A 85 -11.42 -7.13 -2.16
CA ASN A 85 -10.66 -6.34 -3.13
C ASN A 85 -10.41 -4.96 -2.52
N CYS A 86 -9.20 -4.45 -2.68
CA CYS A 86 -8.82 -3.16 -2.11
C CYS A 86 -8.15 -2.29 -3.17
N PHE A 87 -8.56 -1.02 -3.23
CA PHE A 87 -8.05 -0.04 -4.18
C PHE A 87 -7.72 1.23 -3.43
N LEU A 88 -6.47 1.66 -3.52
CA LEU A 88 -6.01 2.87 -2.83
C LEU A 88 -5.20 3.76 -3.76
N THR A 89 -5.30 5.06 -3.54
CA THR A 89 -4.41 6.06 -4.12
C THR A 89 -4.13 7.13 -3.06
N GLY A 90 -3.10 7.92 -3.28
CA GLY A 90 -2.78 9.01 -2.39
C GLY A 90 -1.29 9.23 -2.27
N SER A 91 -0.87 9.76 -1.13
CA SER A 91 0.52 10.12 -0.92
C SER A 91 1.04 9.61 0.42
N ILE A 92 2.35 9.40 0.46
CA ILE A 92 3.07 9.05 1.67
C ILE A 92 4.19 10.08 1.80
N ARG A 93 4.18 10.82 2.90
CA ARG A 93 5.27 11.75 3.19
C ARG A 93 6.36 11.01 3.94
N LEU A 94 7.52 10.89 3.31
CA LEU A 94 8.64 10.18 3.91
C LEU A 94 9.23 10.98 5.06
N ALA A 95 9.45 10.29 6.18
CA ALA A 95 10.16 10.82 7.34
C ALA A 95 11.59 10.28 7.35
N ASP A 96 12.46 10.89 8.16
CA ASP A 96 13.84 10.42 8.32
C ASP A 96 13.87 8.95 8.73
N ARG A 97 12.97 8.56 9.61
CA ARG A 97 12.72 7.15 9.91
C ARG A 97 11.54 6.69 9.08
N VAL A 98 11.76 5.70 8.25
CA VAL A 98 10.75 5.24 7.27
C VAL A 98 9.45 4.82 7.95
N GLU A 99 9.53 4.19 9.12
CA GLU A 99 8.37 3.75 9.87
C GLU A 99 7.50 4.90 10.38
N GLU A 100 8.04 6.11 10.46
CA GLU A 100 7.31 7.31 10.88
C GLU A 100 6.72 8.09 9.70
N SER A 101 6.88 7.60 8.48
CA SER A 101 6.33 8.25 7.31
C SER A 101 4.80 8.30 7.39
N LEU A 102 4.24 9.45 7.00
CA LEU A 102 2.81 9.72 7.15
C LEU A 102 2.03 9.26 5.94
N LEU A 103 0.95 8.56 6.18
CA LEU A 103 0.05 8.06 5.16
C LEU A 103 -1.12 9.01 4.95
N ASN A 104 -1.46 9.24 3.69
CA ASN A 104 -2.65 9.98 3.30
C ASN A 104 -3.22 9.30 2.06
N LEU A 105 -3.90 8.19 2.27
CA LEU A 105 -4.43 7.35 1.21
C LEU A 105 -5.95 7.30 1.30
N LYS A 106 -6.58 7.12 0.16
CA LYS A 106 -8.03 6.95 0.06
C LYS A 106 -8.34 5.98 -1.07
N GLY A 107 -9.49 5.36 -0.96
CA GLY A 107 -9.94 4.45 -1.99
C GLY A 107 -11.19 3.72 -1.59
N SER A 108 -11.29 2.48 -2.01
CA SER A 108 -12.45 1.66 -1.73
C SER A 108 -12.04 0.24 -1.41
N MET A 109 -12.89 -0.43 -0.67
CA MET A 109 -12.76 -1.83 -0.34
C MET A 109 -14.06 -2.52 -0.68
N GLU A 110 -13.96 -3.63 -1.40
CA GLU A 110 -15.10 -4.46 -1.74
C GLU A 110 -15.03 -5.76 -0.96
N LEU A 111 -16.06 -6.05 -0.20
CA LEU A 111 -16.17 -7.30 0.52
C LEU A 111 -17.07 -8.24 -0.27
N ALA A 112 -16.56 -9.41 -0.61
CA ALA A 112 -17.33 -10.47 -1.25
C ALA A 112 -17.89 -11.41 -0.18
N GLY A 113 -19.17 -11.52 -0.13
CA GLY A 113 -19.91 -12.44 0.71
C GLY A 113 -21.21 -12.69 -0.01
N GLY A 114 -22.28 -13.05 0.68
CA GLY A 114 -23.59 -13.18 0.06
C GLY A 114 -24.08 -11.90 -0.62
N ARG A 115 -23.52 -10.75 -0.25
CA ARG A 115 -23.75 -9.47 -0.89
C ARG A 115 -22.41 -8.76 -1.11
N LYS A 116 -22.24 -8.17 -2.29
CA LYS A 116 -21.10 -7.26 -2.51
C LYS A 116 -21.33 -5.99 -1.70
N ILE A 117 -20.45 -5.75 -0.77
CA ILE A 117 -20.42 -4.49 -0.01
C ILE A 117 -19.21 -3.72 -0.44
N LYS A 118 -19.45 -2.52 -0.96
CA LYS A 118 -18.38 -1.58 -1.31
C LYS A 118 -18.42 -0.43 -0.32
N MET A 119 -17.26 -0.10 0.23
CA MET A 119 -17.15 1.01 1.15
C MET A 119 -15.93 1.86 0.82
N ASN A 120 -16.04 3.15 1.09
CA ASN A 120 -14.92 4.05 0.95
C ASN A 120 -14.03 3.93 2.18
N VAL A 121 -12.73 3.97 1.94
CA VAL A 121 -11.72 3.77 2.97
C VAL A 121 -10.71 4.90 2.90
N THR A 122 -10.29 5.38 4.06
CA THR A 122 -9.14 6.25 4.17
C THR A 122 -8.08 5.58 5.05
N VAL A 123 -6.82 5.81 4.70
CA VAL A 123 -5.69 5.27 5.45
C VAL A 123 -4.82 6.44 5.88
N GLY A 124 -4.68 6.60 7.16
CA GLY A 124 -3.82 7.62 7.76
C GLY A 124 -2.80 6.96 8.68
N GLY A 125 -2.29 7.74 9.62
CA GLY A 125 -1.29 7.28 10.55
C GLY A 125 0.09 7.21 9.93
N THR A 126 0.88 6.23 10.36
CA THR A 126 2.25 6.04 9.89
C THR A 126 2.40 4.67 9.22
N LEU A 127 3.53 4.47 8.53
CA LEU A 127 3.82 3.17 7.93
C LEU A 127 3.88 2.06 8.98
N ALA A 128 4.41 2.35 10.16
CA ALA A 128 4.48 1.38 11.25
C ALA A 128 3.11 1.10 11.86
N ARG A 129 2.23 2.10 11.88
CA ARG A 129 0.89 2.00 12.47
C ARG A 129 -0.15 2.65 11.56
N PRO A 130 -0.53 2.00 10.47
CA PRO A 130 -1.58 2.51 9.60
C PRO A 130 -2.92 2.58 10.35
N SER A 131 -3.67 3.63 10.10
CA SER A 131 -4.99 3.82 10.66
C SER A 131 -6.02 3.75 9.53
N PHE A 132 -6.88 2.76 9.57
CA PHE A 132 -7.91 2.55 8.57
C PHE A 132 -9.23 3.11 9.07
N ARG A 133 -9.88 3.92 8.23
CA ARG A 133 -11.22 4.44 8.50
C ARG A 133 -12.09 4.19 7.29
N TYR A 134 -13.34 3.88 7.53
CA TYR A 134 -14.33 3.67 6.49
C TYR A 134 -15.49 4.64 6.67
N LEU A 135 -16.07 5.01 5.56
CA LEU A 135 -17.19 5.94 5.52
C LEU A 135 -18.46 5.24 5.05
#